data_813c137bd0e217a6b297358af6dcf461
#
_entry.id   813c137bd0e217a6b297358af6dcf461
#
_cell.length_a   1.000
_cell.length_b   1.000
_cell.length_c   1.000
_cell.angle_alpha   90.00
_cell.angle_beta   90.00
_cell.angle_gamma   90.00
#
_symmetry.space_group_name_H-M   'P 1'
#
loop_
_entity.id
_entity.type
_entity.pdbx_description
1 polymer ?
#
loop_
_entity_poly.entity_id
_entity_poly.type
_entity_poly.pdbx_seq_one_letter_code
_entity_poly.pdbx_strand_id
1 'polypeptide(L)'
;MKTKPFLPFQYFATFLVLLSFLAISCGSDKGKVEGVNMLYGTDSKVWKTHKELSASGDKVKQTDAQEDEELRMFANGTYTMTSPTGAVNGKYTFDQAGKTITMTPDGSATSNTFTVETLTDDKLTLKSADGAALMLEAD
;
A
#
# COMPACT_ATOMS: atom_id res chain seq x y z
N MET A 1 -17.07 -62.38 -6.00
CA MET A 1 -18.03 -61.39 -5.72
C MET A 1 -17.46 -60.47 -4.72
N LYS A 2 -17.87 -59.42 -4.52
CA LYS A 2 -17.39 -58.43 -3.69
C LYS A 2 -16.35 -57.59 -4.31
N THR A 3 -16.68 -56.89 -5.25
CA THR A 3 -15.88 -55.82 -5.74
C THR A 3 -15.78 -54.74 -4.70
N LYS A 4 -14.60 -54.49 -4.28
CA LYS A 4 -14.35 -53.43 -3.36
C LYS A 4 -14.24 -52.13 -4.08
N PRO A 5 -14.91 -51.11 -3.67
CA PRO A 5 -14.75 -49.81 -4.26
C PRO A 5 -13.41 -49.20 -3.86
N PHE A 6 -12.52 -49.11 -4.80
CA PHE A 6 -11.26 -48.39 -4.62
C PHE A 6 -11.41 -46.87 -4.88
N LEU A 7 -12.59 -46.36 -4.68
CA LEU A 7 -12.92 -45.00 -4.98
C LEU A 7 -12.23 -43.89 -4.14
N PRO A 8 -11.84 -44.12 -2.89
CA PRO A 8 -11.32 -43.00 -2.10
C PRO A 8 -9.92 -42.52 -2.51
N PHE A 9 -9.14 -43.35 -3.19
CA PHE A 9 -7.77 -42.99 -3.53
C PHE A 9 -7.66 -42.00 -4.69
N GLN A 10 -8.57 -42.08 -5.64
CA GLN A 10 -8.58 -41.16 -6.78
C GLN A 10 -9.00 -39.73 -6.38
N TYR A 11 -9.93 -39.61 -5.45
CA TYR A 11 -10.35 -38.30 -4.97
C TYR A 11 -9.31 -37.62 -4.09
N PHE A 12 -8.50 -38.40 -3.41
CA PHE A 12 -7.44 -37.86 -2.58
C PHE A 12 -6.32 -37.25 -3.42
N ALA A 13 -5.96 -37.91 -4.53
CA ALA A 13 -4.97 -37.38 -5.45
C ALA A 13 -5.42 -36.11 -6.14
N THR A 14 -6.70 -36.02 -6.50
CA THR A 14 -7.28 -34.82 -7.13
C THR A 14 -7.33 -33.64 -6.17
N PHE A 15 -7.61 -33.90 -4.91
CA PHE A 15 -7.63 -32.85 -3.88
C PHE A 15 -6.24 -32.29 -3.60
N LEU A 16 -5.22 -33.11 -3.64
CA LEU A 16 -3.82 -32.71 -3.42
C LEU A 16 -3.32 -31.82 -4.59
N VAL A 17 -3.73 -32.11 -5.81
CA VAL A 17 -3.39 -31.31 -6.98
C VAL A 17 -4.05 -29.92 -6.92
N LEU A 18 -5.29 -29.85 -6.42
CA LEU A 18 -5.97 -28.57 -6.24
C LEU A 18 -5.30 -27.69 -5.17
N LEU A 19 -4.76 -28.29 -4.13
CA LEU A 19 -4.05 -27.54 -3.09
C LEU A 19 -2.72 -26.97 -3.59
N SER A 20 -2.06 -27.65 -4.52
CA SER A 20 -0.79 -27.15 -5.06
C SER A 20 -0.96 -25.96 -6.01
N PHE A 21 -2.14 -25.79 -6.61
CA PHE A 21 -2.42 -24.59 -7.42
C PHE A 21 -2.63 -23.32 -6.59
N LEU A 22 -3.00 -23.46 -5.33
CA LEU A 22 -3.16 -22.31 -4.44
C LEU A 22 -1.82 -21.70 -3.97
N ALA A 23 -0.73 -22.42 -4.14
CA ALA A 23 0.59 -21.97 -3.72
C ALA A 23 1.32 -21.11 -4.78
N ILE A 24 0.77 -20.98 -5.98
CA ILE A 24 1.39 -20.21 -7.07
C ILE A 24 0.90 -18.77 -7.14
N SER A 25 0.04 -18.38 -6.20
CA SER A 25 -0.48 -17.02 -6.11
C SER A 25 0.48 -16.06 -5.40
N CYS A 26 1.73 -16.43 -5.22
CA CYS A 26 2.75 -15.60 -4.60
C CYS A 26 3.58 -14.88 -5.64
N GLY A 27 3.28 -13.64 -5.97
CA GLY A 27 4.18 -12.96 -6.86
C GLY A 27 3.96 -11.50 -7.14
N SER A 28 2.93 -10.88 -6.57
CA SER A 28 2.69 -9.46 -6.78
C SER A 28 2.41 -8.77 -5.46
N ASP A 29 3.21 -7.74 -5.15
CA ASP A 29 2.94 -6.85 -4.01
C ASP A 29 1.72 -5.95 -4.24
N LYS A 30 1.15 -5.99 -5.43
CA LYS A 30 -0.02 -5.20 -5.78
C LYS A 30 -1.23 -5.63 -4.97
N GLY A 31 -1.80 -4.69 -4.23
CA GLY A 31 -2.92 -4.95 -3.34
C GLY A 31 -2.54 -5.53 -1.97
N LYS A 32 -1.24 -5.69 -1.70
CA LYS A 32 -0.76 -6.15 -0.41
C LYS A 32 -0.65 -4.99 0.56
N VAL A 33 -1.36 -5.05 1.67
CA VAL A 33 -1.28 -4.06 2.74
C VAL A 33 -0.79 -4.75 4.02
N GLU A 34 0.44 -4.45 4.38
CA GLU A 34 1.05 -4.94 5.61
C GLU A 34 0.72 -4.02 6.79
N GLY A 35 1.29 -4.31 7.96
CA GLY A 35 1.00 -3.56 9.17
C GLY A 35 1.44 -2.09 9.13
N VAL A 36 0.87 -1.28 10.01
CA VAL A 36 1.14 0.16 10.09
C VAL A 36 2.62 0.49 10.28
N ASN A 37 3.38 -0.41 10.90
CA ASN A 37 4.83 -0.23 11.08
C ASN A 37 5.59 -0.15 9.74
N MET A 38 5.01 -0.59 8.65
CA MET A 38 5.62 -0.42 7.32
C MET A 38 5.68 1.05 6.89
N LEU A 39 4.77 1.89 7.43
CA LEU A 39 4.76 3.32 7.13
C LEU A 39 5.98 4.05 7.71
N TYR A 40 6.40 3.69 8.90
CA TYR A 40 7.44 4.42 9.64
C TYR A 40 8.69 3.60 9.99
N GLY A 41 8.69 2.30 9.74
CA GLY A 41 9.82 1.44 10.13
C GLY A 41 9.99 1.33 11.64
N THR A 42 11.19 1.64 12.16
CA THR A 42 11.47 1.67 13.60
C THR A 42 11.10 3.00 14.26
N ASP A 43 11.47 4.12 13.64
CA ASP A 43 11.24 5.47 14.15
C ASP A 43 10.59 6.37 13.13
N SER A 44 11.16 6.42 11.94
CA SER A 44 10.63 7.15 10.81
C SER A 44 11.11 6.53 9.50
N LYS A 45 10.35 6.76 8.44
CA LYS A 45 10.68 6.29 7.10
C LYS A 45 10.40 7.41 6.10
N VAL A 46 11.28 7.58 5.14
CA VAL A 46 11.14 8.52 4.04
C VAL A 46 10.57 7.79 2.83
N TRP A 47 9.52 8.37 2.26
CA TRP A 47 8.86 7.92 1.05
C TRP A 47 9.05 8.95 -0.04
N LYS A 48 9.54 8.54 -1.20
CA LYS A 48 9.70 9.39 -2.37
C LYS A 48 8.69 9.04 -3.43
N THR A 49 8.18 10.06 -4.11
CA THR A 49 7.22 9.85 -5.19
C THR A 49 7.91 9.17 -6.37
N HIS A 50 7.42 8.00 -6.74
CA HIS A 50 7.91 7.25 -7.88
C HIS A 50 7.04 7.47 -9.12
N LYS A 51 5.72 7.54 -8.92
CA LYS A 51 4.76 7.67 -10.01
C LYS A 51 3.44 8.22 -9.51
N GLU A 52 2.81 9.03 -10.33
CA GLU A 52 1.46 9.54 -10.11
C GLU A 52 0.57 9.15 -11.28
N LEU A 53 -0.66 8.73 -10.98
CA LEU A 53 -1.68 8.40 -11.97
C LEU A 53 -2.87 9.34 -11.77
N SER A 54 -3.45 9.81 -12.88
CA SER A 54 -4.68 10.57 -12.87
C SER A 54 -5.88 9.69 -12.50
N ALA A 55 -7.03 10.29 -12.26
CA ALA A 55 -8.27 9.58 -11.98
C ALA A 55 -8.66 8.59 -13.09
N SER A 56 -8.24 8.83 -14.32
CA SER A 56 -8.45 7.93 -15.46
C SER A 56 -7.39 6.83 -15.59
N GLY A 57 -6.38 6.83 -14.73
CA GLY A 57 -5.30 5.85 -14.74
C GLY A 57 -4.10 6.20 -15.62
N ASP A 58 -4.09 7.40 -16.21
CA ASP A 58 -2.99 7.86 -17.03
C ASP A 58 -1.83 8.39 -16.18
N LYS A 59 -0.60 8.15 -16.64
CA LYS A 59 0.59 8.65 -15.97
C LYS A 59 0.64 10.18 -16.03
N VAL A 60 0.73 10.79 -14.85
CA VAL A 60 0.92 12.24 -14.73
C VAL A 60 2.41 12.53 -14.78
N LYS A 61 2.80 13.49 -15.65
CA LYS A 61 4.17 13.97 -15.69
C LYS A 61 4.46 14.81 -14.46
N GLN A 62 5.44 14.41 -13.69
CA GLN A 62 5.87 15.15 -12.51
C GLN A 62 6.79 16.31 -12.89
N THR A 63 6.70 17.40 -12.15
CA THR A 63 7.67 18.49 -12.21
C THR A 63 8.91 18.11 -11.39
N ASP A 64 10.04 18.78 -11.65
CA ASP A 64 11.27 18.54 -10.87
C ASP A 64 11.01 18.73 -9.36
N ALA A 65 10.19 19.72 -9.00
CA ALA A 65 9.82 19.98 -7.60
C ALA A 65 9.03 18.80 -6.99
N GLN A 66 8.16 18.18 -7.76
CA GLN A 66 7.38 17.02 -7.29
C GLN A 66 8.24 15.76 -7.17
N GLU A 67 9.23 15.60 -8.04
CA GLU A 67 10.19 14.49 -7.94
C GLU A 67 11.09 14.61 -6.71
N ASP A 68 11.33 15.84 -6.25
CA ASP A 68 12.12 16.12 -5.05
C ASP A 68 11.28 16.13 -3.76
N GLU A 69 9.97 15.89 -3.84
CA GLU A 69 9.12 15.80 -2.64
C GLU A 69 9.40 14.53 -1.86
N GLU A 70 9.53 14.70 -0.56
CA GLU A 70 9.72 13.60 0.38
C GLU A 70 8.61 13.61 1.44
N LEU A 71 8.01 12.46 1.65
CA LEU A 71 7.05 12.24 2.74
C LEU A 71 7.73 11.41 3.82
N ARG A 72 7.97 12.00 4.97
CA ARG A 72 8.53 11.28 6.12
C ARG A 72 7.39 10.97 7.10
N MET A 73 7.23 9.69 7.41
CA MET A 73 6.24 9.19 8.36
C MET A 73 6.95 8.79 9.65
N PHE A 74 6.41 9.23 10.78
CA PHE A 74 6.98 8.94 12.10
C PHE A 74 6.11 7.96 12.89
N ALA A 75 6.75 7.18 13.73
CA ALA A 75 6.07 6.19 14.58
C ALA A 75 5.08 6.82 15.58
N ASN A 76 5.28 8.10 15.93
CA ASN A 76 4.40 8.81 16.86
C ASN A 76 3.09 9.33 16.24
N GLY A 77 2.82 9.02 14.96
CA GLY A 77 1.60 9.45 14.28
C GLY A 77 1.70 10.83 13.62
N THR A 78 2.90 11.37 13.45
CA THR A 78 3.14 12.62 12.74
C THR A 78 3.80 12.37 11.38
N TYR A 79 3.71 13.33 10.48
CA TYR A 79 4.41 13.29 9.20
C TYR A 79 4.99 14.66 8.86
N THR A 80 5.99 14.66 8.01
CA THR A 80 6.54 15.85 7.38
C THR A 80 6.59 15.63 5.88
N MET A 81 6.00 16.53 5.12
CA MET A 81 6.13 16.56 3.67
C MET A 81 7.07 17.71 3.30
N THR A 82 8.19 17.38 2.71
CA THR A 82 9.23 18.35 2.33
C THR A 82 9.25 18.51 0.82
N SER A 83 9.29 19.75 0.36
CA SER A 83 9.46 20.10 -1.05
C SER A 83 10.54 21.20 -1.17
N PRO A 84 11.03 21.50 -2.38
CA PRO A 84 11.98 22.61 -2.57
C PRO A 84 11.49 23.97 -2.10
N THR A 85 10.15 24.15 -1.99
CA THR A 85 9.55 25.42 -1.57
C THR A 85 9.26 25.49 -0.07
N GLY A 86 9.43 24.40 0.67
CA GLY A 86 9.19 24.37 2.11
C GLY A 86 8.78 23.03 2.64
N ALA A 87 8.33 22.99 3.90
CA ALA A 87 7.91 21.77 4.56
C ALA A 87 6.53 21.96 5.21
N VAL A 88 5.72 20.92 5.17
CA VAL A 88 4.42 20.84 5.84
C VAL A 88 4.47 19.71 6.84
N ASN A 89 4.15 20.01 8.10
CA ASN A 89 4.03 19.01 9.15
C ASN A 89 2.55 18.73 9.42
N GLY A 90 2.26 17.54 9.92
CA GLY A 90 0.90 17.18 10.27
C GLY A 90 0.83 15.89 11.07
N LYS A 91 -0.39 15.41 11.22
CA LYS A 91 -0.71 14.14 11.88
C LYS A 91 -1.40 13.20 10.92
N TYR A 92 -1.16 11.91 11.10
CA TYR A 92 -1.87 10.89 10.34
C TYR A 92 -2.46 9.84 11.26
N THR A 93 -3.53 9.22 10.79
CA THR A 93 -4.09 8.02 11.38
C THR A 93 -4.24 6.96 10.30
N PHE A 94 -3.98 5.71 10.64
CA PHE A 94 -4.09 4.59 9.73
C PHE A 94 -5.11 3.59 10.25
N ASP A 95 -6.14 3.33 9.45
CA ASP A 95 -7.12 2.28 9.71
C ASP A 95 -6.74 1.05 8.89
N GLN A 96 -6.17 0.06 9.54
CA GLN A 96 -5.70 -1.16 8.88
C GLN A 96 -6.88 -2.02 8.38
N ALA A 97 -7.98 -2.05 9.10
CA ALA A 97 -9.15 -2.82 8.70
C ALA A 97 -9.83 -2.21 7.45
N GLY A 98 -9.96 -0.89 7.42
CA GLY A 98 -10.52 -0.16 6.30
C GLY A 98 -9.51 0.15 5.19
N LYS A 99 -8.22 -0.09 5.43
CA LYS A 99 -7.13 0.23 4.51
C LYS A 99 -7.16 1.70 4.08
N THR A 100 -7.30 2.59 5.05
CA THR A 100 -7.34 4.03 4.81
C THR A 100 -6.33 4.75 5.69
N ILE A 101 -5.76 5.82 5.17
CA ILE A 101 -4.91 6.75 5.90
C ILE A 101 -5.52 8.14 5.83
N THR A 102 -5.61 8.81 6.97
CA THR A 102 -6.10 10.18 7.06
C THR A 102 -4.95 11.09 7.48
N MET A 103 -4.68 12.11 6.70
CA MET A 103 -3.60 13.07 6.94
C MET A 103 -4.18 14.45 7.17
N THR A 104 -3.80 15.06 8.29
CA THR A 104 -4.27 16.38 8.70
C THR A 104 -3.07 17.30 8.89
N PRO A 105 -2.86 18.29 8.01
CA PRO A 105 -1.80 19.28 8.20
C PRO A 105 -2.00 20.08 9.49
N ASP A 106 -0.91 20.45 10.16
CA ASP A 106 -0.96 21.27 11.37
C ASP A 106 -1.58 22.64 11.06
N GLY A 107 -2.49 23.07 11.94
CA GLY A 107 -3.22 24.32 11.76
C GLY A 107 -4.37 24.26 10.76
N SER A 108 -4.63 23.10 10.14
CA SER A 108 -5.74 22.90 9.21
C SER A 108 -6.90 22.18 9.91
N ALA A 109 -8.11 22.63 9.63
CA ALA A 109 -9.33 21.94 10.04
C ALA A 109 -9.74 20.85 9.03
N THR A 110 -9.08 20.77 7.88
CA THR A 110 -9.40 19.85 6.79
C THR A 110 -8.42 18.67 6.79
N SER A 111 -8.96 17.46 6.74
CA SER A 111 -8.19 16.23 6.61
C SER A 111 -8.34 15.66 5.21
N ASN A 112 -7.29 14.99 4.73
CA ASN A 112 -7.32 14.24 3.48
C ASN A 112 -7.27 12.75 3.81
N THR A 113 -8.21 11.99 3.26
CA THR A 113 -8.27 10.54 3.43
C THR A 113 -7.97 9.84 2.12
N PHE A 114 -7.05 8.88 2.17
CA PHE A 114 -6.64 8.08 1.03
C PHE A 114 -6.88 6.61 1.30
N THR A 115 -7.23 5.86 0.27
CA THR A 115 -7.22 4.41 0.33
C THR A 115 -5.79 3.91 0.12
N VAL A 116 -5.33 3.03 0.98
CA VAL A 116 -4.02 2.38 0.85
C VAL A 116 -4.21 1.13 0.01
N GLU A 117 -3.73 1.13 -1.21
CA GLU A 117 -3.81 -0.03 -2.10
C GLU A 117 -2.65 -0.99 -1.90
N THR A 118 -1.48 -0.46 -1.61
CA THR A 118 -0.27 -1.24 -1.36
C THR A 118 0.50 -0.60 -0.22
N LEU A 119 0.92 -1.41 0.73
CA LEU A 119 1.83 -1.02 1.81
C LEU A 119 2.73 -2.20 2.14
N THR A 120 3.99 -2.08 1.76
CA THR A 120 5.05 -3.03 2.08
C THR A 120 6.24 -2.27 2.65
N ASP A 121 7.33 -2.94 2.94
CA ASP A 121 8.52 -2.29 3.47
C ASP A 121 9.10 -1.23 2.53
N ASP A 122 8.93 -1.39 1.23
CA ASP A 122 9.53 -0.52 0.22
C ASP A 122 8.53 0.19 -0.71
N LYS A 123 7.23 -0.15 -0.63
CA LYS A 123 6.21 0.41 -1.53
C LYS A 123 4.97 0.88 -0.79
N LEU A 124 4.48 2.05 -1.17
CA LEU A 124 3.24 2.63 -0.66
C LEU A 124 2.46 3.22 -1.84
N THR A 125 1.24 2.74 -2.03
CA THR A 125 0.33 3.30 -3.04
C THR A 125 -0.90 3.87 -2.35
N LEU A 126 -1.10 5.17 -2.52
CA LEU A 126 -2.23 5.92 -2.00
C LEU A 126 -3.17 6.28 -3.14
N LYS A 127 -4.46 6.05 -2.93
CA LYS A 127 -5.50 6.39 -3.89
C LYS A 127 -6.46 7.39 -3.29
N SER A 128 -6.70 8.49 -4.01
CA SER A 128 -7.65 9.51 -3.59
C SER A 128 -9.09 9.14 -3.96
N ALA A 129 -10.07 9.88 -3.41
CA ALA A 129 -11.48 9.62 -3.63
C ALA A 129 -11.90 9.76 -5.11
N ASP A 130 -11.20 10.58 -5.88
CA ASP A 130 -11.45 10.77 -7.31
C ASP A 130 -10.84 9.66 -8.20
N GLY A 131 -10.05 8.76 -7.61
CA GLY A 131 -9.40 7.66 -8.30
C GLY A 131 -7.95 7.90 -8.69
N ALA A 132 -7.41 9.10 -8.46
CA ALA A 132 -5.99 9.36 -8.67
C ALA A 132 -5.13 8.54 -7.70
N ALA A 133 -3.97 8.08 -8.14
CA ALA A 133 -3.09 7.26 -7.35
C ALA A 133 -1.68 7.84 -7.29
N LEU A 134 -1.09 7.78 -6.10
CA LEU A 134 0.28 8.18 -5.84
C LEU A 134 1.07 6.96 -5.40
N MET A 135 2.08 6.61 -6.16
CA MET A 135 2.97 5.50 -5.87
C MET A 135 4.28 6.02 -5.30
N LEU A 136 4.60 5.57 -4.12
CA LEU A 136 5.76 5.98 -3.35
C LEU A 136 6.67 4.77 -3.12
N GLU A 137 7.95 5.03 -3.08
CA GLU A 137 8.97 4.04 -2.72
C GLU A 137 9.78 4.55 -1.52
N ALA A 138 10.18 3.62 -0.65
CA ALA A 138 11.03 3.94 0.48
C ALA A 138 12.44 4.30 -0.01
N ASP A 139 13.01 5.36 0.58
CA ASP A 139 14.37 5.81 0.27
C ASP A 139 15.42 4.91 0.95
#